data_133623b5371e90c03715a3dc55e635ab
#
_entry.id   133623b5371e90c03715a3dc55e635ab
#
_cell.length_a   1.000
_cell.length_b   1.000
_cell.length_c   1.000
_cell.angle_alpha   90.00
_cell.angle_beta   90.00
_cell.angle_gamma   90.00
#
_symmetry.space_group_name_H-M   'P 1'
#
loop_
_entity.id
_entity.type
_entity.pdbx_description
1 polymer ?
#
loop_
_entity_poly.entity_id
_entity_poly.type
_entity_poly.pdbx_seq_one_letter_code
_entity_poly.pdbx_strand_id
1 'polypeptide(L)'
;MQFIFNEEQDQLRATAQKFLADKSPTTEVRRIMATRQGYDAAVWTQLSSELGVTATHIPEAYGGLGLSYAELGIVFEEMGRSLLCAPFFATSLAAPAVMNVATESEKSDLLPDIATGNRIATFAVFETAGKWDSDSIKLSAENNQLNGIKRYVLDGHIADLLIVVARTNNGNETDSIGFFLVDGDAPGLMRRVVNTIDATRKLSELEFVDVTARRLGGDNDQAAMLEDTLDLAAIGLANEMVGGAQRLVDETVKYAAERIQFGRAIGSFQAIKHKCADMLLDVEMAKSAAYYAAAAAASHDPELPALASLAKASASEAYMRIAAESIQIHGGIGFTWDDDTHLWFKRAKSSEVFFGDPSYHKEQLITRWQH
;
A
#
# COMPACT_ATOMS: atom_id res chain seq x y z
N MET A 1 -20.41 4.55 -15.13
CA MET A 1 -19.60 5.78 -15.18
C MET A 1 -18.30 5.42 -15.90
N GLN A 2 -17.94 6.09 -16.96
CA GLN A 2 -16.68 5.81 -17.67
C GLN A 2 -15.61 6.69 -17.01
N PHE A 3 -14.68 6.11 -16.27
CA PHE A 3 -13.57 6.86 -15.71
C PHE A 3 -12.60 7.18 -16.84
N ILE A 4 -12.68 8.39 -17.35
CA ILE A 4 -11.74 8.93 -18.32
C ILE A 4 -10.83 9.84 -17.53
N PHE A 5 -9.53 9.51 -17.50
CA PHE A 5 -8.53 10.38 -16.94
C PHE A 5 -8.46 11.68 -17.77
N ASN A 6 -8.19 12.78 -17.11
CA ASN A 6 -7.93 14.03 -17.77
C ASN A 6 -6.47 14.08 -18.30
N GLU A 7 -6.14 15.09 -19.08
CA GLU A 7 -4.80 15.23 -19.68
C GLU A 7 -3.68 15.31 -18.62
N GLU A 8 -3.93 15.93 -17.48
CA GLU A 8 -2.95 16.06 -16.39
C GLU A 8 -2.70 14.71 -15.71
N GLN A 9 -3.75 13.91 -15.50
CA GLN A 9 -3.66 12.56 -14.96
C GLN A 9 -2.93 11.62 -15.92
N ASP A 10 -3.20 11.72 -17.21
CA ASP A 10 -2.49 10.94 -18.23
C ASP A 10 -1.01 11.33 -18.29
N GLN A 11 -0.68 12.62 -18.14
CA GLN A 11 0.70 13.09 -18.08
C GLN A 11 1.42 12.63 -16.81
N LEU A 12 0.74 12.63 -15.66
CA LEU A 12 1.27 12.08 -14.40
C LEU A 12 1.61 10.59 -14.57
N ARG A 13 0.67 9.81 -15.13
CA ARG A 13 0.88 8.38 -15.44
C ARG A 13 2.09 8.18 -16.34
N ALA A 14 2.17 8.90 -17.45
CA ALA A 14 3.27 8.78 -18.40
C ALA A 14 4.63 9.13 -17.75
N THR A 15 4.66 10.14 -16.90
CA THR A 15 5.85 10.56 -16.16
C THR A 15 6.29 9.49 -15.17
N ALA A 16 5.36 8.95 -14.37
CA ALA A 16 5.63 7.88 -13.44
C ALA A 16 6.13 6.61 -14.17
N GLN A 17 5.48 6.22 -15.26
CA GLN A 17 5.89 5.07 -16.08
C GLN A 17 7.31 5.21 -16.61
N LYS A 18 7.63 6.37 -17.18
CA LYS A 18 8.98 6.65 -17.72
C LYS A 18 10.05 6.57 -16.64
N PHE A 19 9.79 7.18 -15.48
CA PHE A 19 10.71 7.14 -14.36
C PHE A 19 10.91 5.71 -13.83
N LEU A 20 9.83 4.98 -13.62
CA LEU A 20 9.89 3.64 -13.06
C LEU A 20 10.48 2.61 -14.04
N ALA A 21 10.29 2.79 -15.35
CA ALA A 21 10.95 1.97 -16.37
C ALA A 21 12.48 2.11 -16.31
N ASP A 22 13.00 3.30 -15.98
CA ASP A 22 14.43 3.56 -15.81
C ASP A 22 14.97 3.13 -14.44
N LYS A 23 14.24 3.41 -13.35
CA LYS A 23 14.72 3.25 -11.97
C LYS A 23 14.31 1.93 -11.29
N SER A 24 13.30 1.25 -11.78
CA SER A 24 12.79 -0.01 -11.21
C SER A 24 12.62 -1.13 -12.26
N PRO A 25 13.60 -1.35 -13.18
CA PRO A 25 13.60 -2.58 -13.96
C PRO A 25 13.77 -3.77 -13.01
N THR A 26 13.34 -4.98 -13.42
CA THR A 26 13.36 -6.18 -12.57
C THR A 26 14.75 -6.53 -12.05
N THR A 27 15.81 -6.19 -12.80
CA THR A 27 17.20 -6.33 -12.34
C THR A 27 17.48 -5.48 -11.10
N GLU A 28 17.00 -4.23 -11.05
CA GLU A 28 17.11 -3.36 -9.88
C GLU A 28 16.19 -3.83 -8.74
N VAL A 29 14.97 -4.25 -9.05
CA VAL A 29 14.08 -4.86 -8.05
C VAL A 29 14.79 -6.03 -7.37
N ARG A 30 15.39 -6.94 -8.13
CA ARG A 30 16.15 -8.09 -7.58
C ARG A 30 17.36 -7.66 -6.76
N ARG A 31 18.08 -6.63 -7.18
CA ARG A 31 19.22 -6.07 -6.43
C ARG A 31 18.77 -5.48 -5.09
N ILE A 32 17.73 -4.64 -5.10
CA ILE A 32 17.25 -3.91 -3.92
C ILE A 32 16.54 -4.83 -2.92
N MET A 33 15.68 -5.75 -3.41
CA MET A 33 14.97 -6.67 -2.53
C MET A 33 15.89 -7.57 -1.71
N ALA A 34 17.11 -7.82 -2.19
CA ALA A 34 18.12 -8.61 -1.49
C ALA A 34 18.81 -7.83 -0.36
N THR A 35 18.69 -6.50 -0.33
CA THR A 35 19.29 -5.67 0.72
C THR A 35 18.41 -5.66 1.97
N ARG A 36 19.02 -5.43 3.13
CA ARG A 36 18.29 -5.21 4.38
C ARG A 36 17.49 -3.92 4.34
N GLN A 37 18.04 -2.88 3.71
CA GLN A 37 17.43 -1.56 3.62
C GLN A 37 16.16 -1.56 2.80
N GLY A 38 16.11 -2.33 1.69
CA GLY A 38 14.92 -2.52 0.87
C GLY A 38 14.59 -1.36 -0.05
N TYR A 39 15.46 -0.33 -0.17
CA TYR A 39 15.30 0.79 -1.10
C TYR A 39 16.68 1.37 -1.50
N ASP A 40 16.67 2.19 -2.54
CA ASP A 40 17.82 2.99 -2.97
C ASP A 40 17.56 4.46 -2.60
N ALA A 41 18.49 5.03 -1.79
CA ALA A 41 18.32 6.39 -1.28
C ALA A 41 18.33 7.47 -2.38
N ALA A 42 19.10 7.26 -3.46
CA ALA A 42 19.12 8.20 -4.58
C ALA A 42 17.79 8.15 -5.36
N VAL A 43 17.23 6.97 -5.58
CA VAL A 43 15.91 6.80 -6.20
C VAL A 43 14.82 7.39 -5.31
N TRP A 44 14.91 7.20 -3.99
CA TRP A 44 13.98 7.82 -3.04
C TRP A 44 13.98 9.34 -3.13
N THR A 45 15.16 9.97 -3.12
CA THR A 45 15.30 11.42 -3.28
C THR A 45 14.69 11.90 -4.60
N GLN A 46 14.94 11.19 -5.70
CA GLN A 46 14.36 11.55 -7.00
C GLN A 46 12.84 11.44 -7.02
N LEU A 47 12.27 10.38 -6.44
CA LEU A 47 10.83 10.19 -6.31
C LEU A 47 10.17 11.31 -5.50
N SER A 48 10.75 11.65 -4.35
CA SER A 48 10.15 12.59 -3.42
C SER A 48 10.41 14.04 -3.80
N SER A 49 11.67 14.41 -4.14
CA SER A 49 12.04 15.81 -4.35
C SER A 49 11.94 16.26 -5.81
N GLU A 50 12.22 15.36 -6.79
CA GLU A 50 12.19 15.74 -8.21
C GLU A 50 10.80 15.49 -8.84
N LEU A 51 10.18 14.33 -8.55
CA LEU A 51 8.83 14.01 -9.02
C LEU A 51 7.73 14.49 -8.09
N GLY A 52 8.02 14.71 -6.81
CA GLY A 52 7.07 15.19 -5.81
C GLY A 52 5.96 14.19 -5.47
N VAL A 53 6.13 12.89 -5.76
CA VAL A 53 5.04 11.92 -5.60
C VAL A 53 4.63 11.69 -4.14
N THR A 54 5.53 11.90 -3.18
CA THR A 54 5.21 11.86 -1.74
C THR A 54 4.31 13.01 -1.30
N ALA A 55 4.34 14.12 -2.03
CA ALA A 55 3.54 15.31 -1.79
C ALA A 55 2.14 15.27 -2.44
N THR A 56 1.85 14.25 -3.27
CA THR A 56 0.67 14.22 -4.16
C THR A 56 -0.62 14.61 -3.46
N HIS A 57 -0.99 13.96 -2.37
CA HIS A 57 -2.28 14.13 -1.68
C HIS A 57 -2.19 15.00 -0.41
N ILE A 58 -1.01 15.55 -0.12
CA ILE A 58 -0.83 16.46 1.00
C ILE A 58 -1.26 17.87 0.55
N PRO A 59 -2.06 18.60 1.35
CA PRO A 59 -2.49 19.95 0.98
C PRO A 59 -1.33 20.93 0.80
N GLU A 60 -1.47 21.89 -0.12
CA GLU A 60 -0.47 22.94 -0.39
C GLU A 60 -0.08 23.74 0.85
N ALA A 61 -1.03 23.94 1.78
CA ALA A 61 -0.78 24.61 3.05
C ALA A 61 0.32 23.95 3.91
N TYR A 62 0.60 22.67 3.66
CA TYR A 62 1.63 21.88 4.35
C TYR A 62 2.76 21.45 3.40
N GLY A 63 2.95 22.16 2.30
CA GLY A 63 4.03 21.88 1.36
C GLY A 63 3.78 20.72 0.38
N GLY A 64 2.54 20.23 0.30
CA GLY A 64 2.10 19.24 -0.65
C GLY A 64 1.70 19.81 -2.01
N LEU A 65 1.25 18.93 -2.93
CA LEU A 65 0.75 19.31 -4.25
C LEU A 65 -0.76 19.59 -4.25
N GLY A 66 -1.48 19.28 -3.18
CA GLY A 66 -2.93 19.49 -3.07
C GLY A 66 -3.75 18.69 -4.07
N LEU A 67 -3.16 17.64 -4.68
CA LEU A 67 -3.86 16.73 -5.57
C LEU A 67 -4.72 15.75 -4.74
N SER A 68 -5.46 14.88 -5.43
CA SER A 68 -6.42 14.00 -4.77
C SER A 68 -5.92 12.55 -4.62
N TYR A 69 -6.74 11.71 -4.01
CA TYR A 69 -6.53 10.27 -3.98
C TYR A 69 -6.65 9.60 -5.35
N ALA A 70 -7.28 10.26 -6.34
CA ALA A 70 -7.30 9.75 -7.72
C ALA A 70 -5.91 9.80 -8.34
N GLU A 71 -5.18 10.91 -8.19
CA GLU A 71 -3.80 11.04 -8.66
C GLU A 71 -2.84 10.15 -7.87
N LEU A 72 -3.02 10.04 -6.55
CA LEU A 72 -2.24 9.11 -5.73
C LEU A 72 -2.46 7.66 -6.17
N GLY A 73 -3.70 7.30 -6.52
CA GLY A 73 -4.06 5.98 -7.06
C GLY A 73 -3.31 5.65 -8.36
N ILE A 74 -3.17 6.63 -9.27
CA ILE A 74 -2.37 6.48 -10.49
C ILE A 74 -0.91 6.17 -10.16
N VAL A 75 -0.33 6.88 -9.18
CA VAL A 75 1.05 6.64 -8.76
C VAL A 75 1.21 5.25 -8.15
N PHE A 76 0.29 4.82 -7.29
CA PHE A 76 0.31 3.48 -6.72
C PHE A 76 0.20 2.38 -7.80
N GLU A 77 -0.67 2.56 -8.79
CA GLU A 77 -0.81 1.62 -9.91
C GLU A 77 0.52 1.42 -10.64
N GLU A 78 1.19 2.51 -11.01
CA GLU A 78 2.48 2.44 -11.71
C GLU A 78 3.59 1.83 -10.84
N MET A 79 3.57 2.08 -9.53
CA MET A 79 4.50 1.43 -8.60
C MET A 79 4.25 -0.07 -8.45
N GLY A 80 3.00 -0.50 -8.42
CA GLY A 80 2.63 -1.92 -8.43
C GLY A 80 3.05 -2.61 -9.73
N ARG A 81 2.86 -1.93 -10.85
CA ARG A 81 3.30 -2.38 -12.19
C ARG A 81 4.80 -2.66 -12.24
N SER A 82 5.60 -1.87 -11.54
CA SER A 82 7.07 -1.91 -11.55
C SER A 82 7.69 -2.64 -10.36
N LEU A 83 6.88 -3.12 -9.39
CA LEU A 83 7.34 -3.69 -8.11
C LEU A 83 8.35 -2.77 -7.40
N LEU A 84 8.12 -1.46 -7.41
CA LEU A 84 9.05 -0.51 -6.82
C LEU A 84 9.40 -0.91 -5.38
N CYS A 85 10.71 -1.05 -5.12
CA CYS A 85 11.25 -1.22 -3.78
C CYS A 85 11.63 0.16 -3.22
N ALA A 86 10.69 0.79 -2.51
CA ALA A 86 10.88 2.09 -1.84
C ALA A 86 9.85 2.26 -0.71
N PRO A 87 10.12 3.08 0.30
CA PRO A 87 9.21 3.32 1.42
C PRO A 87 8.03 4.24 1.05
N PHE A 88 7.68 4.30 -0.24
CA PHE A 88 6.64 5.19 -0.74
C PHE A 88 5.26 4.83 -0.18
N PHE A 89 4.89 3.54 -0.22
CA PHE A 89 3.58 3.11 0.27
C PHE A 89 3.43 3.40 1.78
N ALA A 90 4.46 3.10 2.58
CA ALA A 90 4.46 3.39 4.02
C ALA A 90 4.31 4.89 4.31
N THR A 91 5.11 5.72 3.62
CA THR A 91 5.13 7.17 3.81
C THR A 91 3.81 7.81 3.34
N SER A 92 3.25 7.34 2.22
CA SER A 92 1.95 7.82 1.72
C SER A 92 0.77 7.41 2.60
N LEU A 93 0.88 6.36 3.41
CA LEU A 93 -0.14 6.01 4.42
C LEU A 93 0.01 6.79 5.73
N ALA A 94 1.22 7.18 6.09
CA ALA A 94 1.45 7.97 7.29
C ALA A 94 0.86 9.39 7.17
N ALA A 95 0.85 9.98 5.99
CA ALA A 95 0.29 11.31 5.76
C ALA A 95 -1.22 11.40 6.09
N PRO A 96 -2.12 10.54 5.57
CA PRO A 96 -3.53 10.56 5.96
C PRO A 96 -3.75 10.25 7.45
N ALA A 97 -2.92 9.39 8.05
CA ALA A 97 -2.98 9.15 9.49
C ALA A 97 -2.74 10.46 10.29
N VAL A 98 -1.76 11.26 9.86
CA VAL A 98 -1.53 12.59 10.44
C VAL A 98 -2.67 13.55 10.10
N MET A 99 -3.11 13.62 8.86
CA MET A 99 -4.17 14.53 8.41
C MET A 99 -5.50 14.31 9.14
N ASN A 100 -5.83 13.05 9.44
CA ASN A 100 -7.09 12.69 10.09
C ASN A 100 -7.13 13.05 11.59
N VAL A 101 -5.99 12.98 12.30
CA VAL A 101 -5.99 13.12 13.76
C VAL A 101 -5.27 14.36 14.29
N ALA A 102 -4.25 14.85 13.60
CA ALA A 102 -3.37 15.88 14.12
C ALA A 102 -4.03 17.27 14.14
N THR A 103 -3.64 18.11 15.09
CA THR A 103 -4.00 19.53 15.12
C THR A 103 -3.31 20.27 13.98
N GLU A 104 -3.80 21.47 13.65
CA GLU A 104 -3.21 22.30 12.59
C GLU A 104 -1.72 22.59 12.82
N SER A 105 -1.32 22.81 14.08
CA SER A 105 0.09 23.00 14.44
C SER A 105 0.92 21.76 14.18
N GLU A 106 0.40 20.57 14.53
CA GLU A 106 1.08 19.29 14.31
C GLU A 106 1.17 18.94 12.81
N LYS A 107 0.12 19.21 12.04
CA LYS A 107 0.15 19.06 10.57
C LYS A 107 1.23 19.94 9.95
N SER A 108 1.31 21.20 10.36
CA SER A 108 2.33 22.15 9.88
C SER A 108 3.76 21.76 10.26
N ASP A 109 3.94 21.02 11.35
CA ASP A 109 5.24 20.51 11.81
C ASP A 109 5.67 19.22 11.09
N LEU A 110 4.73 18.30 10.81
CA LEU A 110 5.02 16.96 10.35
C LEU A 110 4.92 16.78 8.83
N LEU A 111 3.89 17.33 8.21
CA LEU A 111 3.59 17.04 6.81
C LEU A 111 4.61 17.59 5.81
N PRO A 112 5.28 18.74 6.01
CA PRO A 112 6.30 19.23 5.08
C PRO A 112 7.48 18.27 4.88
N ASP A 113 7.97 17.65 5.94
CA ASP A 113 9.07 16.68 5.88
C ASP A 113 8.62 15.35 5.23
N ILE A 114 7.37 14.95 5.42
CA ILE A 114 6.76 13.79 4.74
C ILE A 114 6.59 14.10 3.26
N ALA A 115 6.07 15.28 2.90
CA ALA A 115 5.84 15.71 1.53
C ALA A 115 7.13 15.76 0.70
N THR A 116 8.21 16.25 1.29
CA THR A 116 9.53 16.32 0.64
C THR A 116 10.32 15.02 0.68
N GLY A 117 9.84 14.02 1.44
CA GLY A 117 10.55 12.75 1.65
C GLY A 117 11.81 12.88 2.52
N ASN A 118 12.02 14.01 3.18
CA ASN A 118 13.11 14.22 4.12
C ASN A 118 13.02 13.30 5.33
N ARG A 119 11.80 12.93 5.73
CA ARG A 119 11.52 11.92 6.74
C ARG A 119 10.71 10.78 6.14
N ILE A 120 11.24 9.57 6.22
CA ILE A 120 10.49 8.35 5.89
C ILE A 120 9.52 8.11 7.05
N ALA A 121 8.24 8.12 6.76
CA ALA A 121 7.20 7.91 7.75
C ALA A 121 6.52 6.53 7.57
N THR A 122 6.02 5.96 8.65
CA THR A 122 5.24 4.72 8.61
C THR A 122 4.07 4.73 9.59
N PHE A 123 3.07 3.90 9.30
CA PHE A 123 1.87 3.73 10.11
C PHE A 123 1.86 2.35 10.76
N ALA A 124 1.97 2.29 12.10
CA ALA A 124 2.10 1.08 12.88
C ALA A 124 0.80 0.78 13.65
N VAL A 125 0.00 -0.16 13.13
CA VAL A 125 -1.33 -0.49 13.66
C VAL A 125 -1.38 -1.90 14.22
N PHE A 126 -1.00 -2.90 13.43
CA PHE A 126 -1.34 -4.30 13.67
C PHE A 126 -0.38 -5.00 14.65
N GLU A 127 -0.92 -5.98 15.38
CA GLU A 127 -0.21 -6.76 16.39
C GLU A 127 -0.34 -8.27 16.17
N THR A 128 -1.45 -8.69 15.59
CA THR A 128 -1.78 -10.10 15.35
C THR A 128 -2.20 -10.31 13.91
N ALA A 129 -1.70 -11.35 13.26
CA ALA A 129 -2.11 -11.71 11.91
C ALA A 129 -3.61 -11.98 11.81
N GLY A 130 -4.23 -11.46 10.75
CA GLY A 130 -5.66 -11.66 10.47
C GLY A 130 -6.60 -10.91 11.42
N LYS A 131 -6.10 -9.94 12.16
CA LYS A 131 -6.87 -9.05 13.03
C LYS A 131 -6.69 -7.60 12.55
N TRP A 132 -7.75 -7.02 12.00
CA TRP A 132 -7.71 -5.73 11.29
C TRP A 132 -8.61 -4.66 11.95
N ASP A 133 -9.24 -4.99 13.06
CA ASP A 133 -10.14 -4.14 13.83
C ASP A 133 -9.43 -3.44 15.01
N SER A 134 -10.02 -2.36 15.49
CA SER A 134 -9.53 -1.60 16.67
C SER A 134 -9.52 -2.44 17.94
N ASP A 135 -10.40 -3.45 18.06
CA ASP A 135 -10.49 -4.33 19.24
C ASP A 135 -9.27 -5.21 19.39
N SER A 136 -8.54 -5.46 18.29
CA SER A 136 -7.32 -6.27 18.29
C SER A 136 -6.09 -5.54 18.83
N ILE A 137 -6.16 -4.22 19.01
CA ILE A 137 -5.05 -3.39 19.48
C ILE A 137 -4.89 -3.58 21.00
N LYS A 138 -3.69 -3.94 21.43
CA LYS A 138 -3.32 -4.20 22.83
C LYS A 138 -2.14 -3.37 23.32
N LEU A 139 -1.31 -2.85 22.41
CA LEU A 139 -0.21 -1.95 22.76
C LEU A 139 -0.75 -0.81 23.60
N SER A 140 -0.23 -0.63 24.79
CA SER A 140 -0.70 0.37 25.76
C SER A 140 0.09 1.67 25.67
N ALA A 141 -0.60 2.77 25.93
CA ALA A 141 -0.04 4.09 26.10
C ALA A 141 -0.42 4.63 27.48
N GLU A 142 0.56 4.71 28.37
CA GLU A 142 0.38 5.25 29.74
C GLU A 142 1.41 6.32 30.01
N ASN A 143 1.00 7.48 30.51
CA ASN A 143 1.89 8.61 30.81
C ASN A 143 2.84 8.98 29.65
N ASN A 144 2.35 8.95 28.42
CA ASN A 144 3.14 9.17 27.18
C ASN A 144 4.26 8.14 26.96
N GLN A 145 4.14 6.97 27.54
CA GLN A 145 5.02 5.82 27.27
C GLN A 145 4.26 4.69 26.60
N LEU A 146 4.85 4.14 25.55
CA LEU A 146 4.32 3.00 24.82
C LEU A 146 4.99 1.71 25.28
N ASN A 147 4.16 0.67 25.52
CA ASN A 147 4.60 -0.66 25.85
C ASN A 147 3.84 -1.71 25.04
N GLY A 148 4.57 -2.61 24.37
CA GLY A 148 3.99 -3.68 23.55
C GLY A 148 4.71 -3.89 22.23
N ILE A 149 4.04 -4.55 21.28
CA ILE A 149 4.64 -4.95 19.99
C ILE A 149 3.69 -4.60 18.84
N LYS A 150 4.23 -3.96 17.79
CA LYS A 150 3.58 -3.82 16.49
C LYS A 150 4.24 -4.75 15.48
N ARG A 151 3.42 -5.42 14.67
CA ARG A 151 3.88 -6.38 13.66
C ARG A 151 3.46 -5.97 12.26
N TYR A 152 4.19 -6.49 11.28
CA TYR A 152 3.91 -6.24 9.86
C TYR A 152 3.93 -4.76 9.49
N VAL A 153 4.75 -3.96 10.20
CA VAL A 153 4.89 -2.53 9.94
C VAL A 153 5.72 -2.33 8.68
N LEU A 154 5.12 -1.67 7.69
CA LEU A 154 5.77 -1.34 6.42
C LEU A 154 6.97 -0.45 6.66
N ASP A 155 8.14 -0.88 6.17
CA ASP A 155 9.40 -0.13 6.25
C ASP A 155 9.77 0.40 7.64
N GLY A 156 9.16 -0.15 8.70
CA GLY A 156 9.35 0.28 10.09
C GLY A 156 10.81 0.20 10.58
N HIS A 157 11.65 -0.60 9.94
CA HIS A 157 13.07 -0.73 10.28
C HIS A 157 13.92 0.48 9.85
N ILE A 158 13.45 1.26 8.88
CA ILE A 158 14.14 2.45 8.35
C ILE A 158 13.38 3.75 8.61
N ALA A 159 12.13 3.68 9.07
CA ALA A 159 11.33 4.88 9.28
C ALA A 159 11.97 5.84 10.29
N ASP A 160 12.00 7.13 9.93
CA ASP A 160 12.41 8.22 10.80
C ASP A 160 11.28 8.64 11.73
N LEU A 161 10.04 8.41 11.29
CA LEU A 161 8.82 8.83 11.95
C LEU A 161 7.81 7.68 11.97
N LEU A 162 7.34 7.32 13.15
CA LEU A 162 6.34 6.27 13.32
C LEU A 162 5.05 6.89 13.88
N ILE A 163 3.93 6.67 13.18
CA ILE A 163 2.59 6.95 13.68
C ILE A 163 2.07 5.63 14.27
N VAL A 164 2.01 5.54 15.57
CA VAL A 164 1.69 4.31 16.31
C VAL A 164 0.29 4.39 16.89
N VAL A 165 -0.56 3.40 16.61
CA VAL A 165 -1.89 3.31 17.20
C VAL A 165 -1.81 2.50 18.51
N ALA A 166 -2.35 3.04 19.59
CA ALA A 166 -2.30 2.41 20.92
C ALA A 166 -3.61 2.56 21.69
N ARG A 167 -3.82 1.70 22.66
CA ARG A 167 -4.87 1.87 23.66
C ARG A 167 -4.44 2.84 24.74
N THR A 168 -5.32 3.75 25.08
CA THR A 168 -5.10 4.72 26.16
C THR A 168 -6.06 4.46 27.29
N ASN A 169 -5.54 4.47 28.51
CA ASN A 169 -6.32 4.38 29.74
C ASN A 169 -6.35 5.79 30.38
N ASN A 170 -7.34 6.61 30.00
CA ASN A 170 -7.46 7.99 30.50
C ASN A 170 -8.16 8.09 31.86
N GLY A 171 -8.16 7.00 32.66
CA GLY A 171 -8.80 6.98 33.98
C GLY A 171 -10.33 6.96 33.96
N ASN A 172 -10.96 7.06 32.81
CA ASN A 172 -12.37 6.79 32.58
C ASN A 172 -12.51 5.35 32.09
N GLU A 173 -13.58 4.66 32.48
CA GLU A 173 -13.80 3.20 32.31
C GLU A 173 -13.84 2.69 30.85
N THR A 174 -13.53 3.51 29.84
CA THR A 174 -13.53 3.12 28.44
C THR A 174 -12.12 3.17 27.86
N ASP A 175 -11.60 2.00 27.49
CA ASP A 175 -10.43 1.88 26.62
C ASP A 175 -10.66 2.67 25.34
N SER A 176 -9.83 3.68 25.06
CA SER A 176 -9.89 4.48 23.85
C SER A 176 -8.67 4.26 22.96
N ILE A 177 -8.83 4.49 21.67
CA ILE A 177 -7.74 4.46 20.70
C ILE A 177 -7.10 5.84 20.61
N GLY A 178 -5.77 5.87 20.52
CA GLY A 178 -4.99 7.07 20.27
C GLY A 178 -3.88 6.86 19.27
N PHE A 179 -3.52 7.93 18.55
CA PHE A 179 -2.39 7.96 17.63
C PHE A 179 -1.22 8.64 18.32
N PHE A 180 -0.06 8.02 18.24
CA PHE A 180 1.16 8.45 18.89
C PHE A 180 2.29 8.62 17.92
N LEU A 181 2.98 9.73 18.00
CA LEU A 181 4.19 10.02 17.27
C LEU A 181 5.39 9.49 18.04
N VAL A 182 6.24 8.72 17.36
CA VAL A 182 7.49 8.17 17.87
C VAL A 182 8.60 8.44 16.87
N ASP A 183 9.74 8.96 17.32
CA ASP A 183 10.93 9.07 16.49
C ASP A 183 11.58 7.71 16.28
N GLY A 184 12.13 7.48 15.07
CA GLY A 184 12.70 6.19 14.69
C GLY A 184 13.92 5.75 15.53
N ASP A 185 14.60 6.68 16.21
CA ASP A 185 15.73 6.43 17.10
C ASP A 185 15.37 6.55 18.60
N ALA A 186 14.05 6.56 18.93
CA ALA A 186 13.60 6.69 20.30
C ALA A 186 14.19 5.62 21.21
N PRO A 187 14.69 5.98 22.40
CA PRO A 187 15.15 4.99 23.38
C PRO A 187 14.04 3.99 23.74
N GLY A 188 14.39 2.71 23.84
CA GLY A 188 13.44 1.63 24.15
C GLY A 188 12.71 1.06 22.92
N LEU A 189 12.87 1.64 21.74
CA LEU A 189 12.35 1.11 20.48
C LEU A 189 13.32 0.09 19.87
N MET A 190 12.87 -1.15 19.73
CA MET A 190 13.62 -2.20 19.03
C MET A 190 12.94 -2.51 17.69
N ARG A 191 13.72 -2.59 16.60
CA ARG A 191 13.24 -2.76 15.23
C ARG A 191 13.85 -3.98 14.56
N ARG A 192 13.03 -4.87 14.06
CA ARG A 192 13.46 -6.11 13.41
C ARG A 192 12.74 -6.30 12.06
N VAL A 193 13.51 -6.50 10.99
CA VAL A 193 12.95 -6.89 9.68
C VAL A 193 12.42 -8.32 9.78
N VAL A 194 11.21 -8.54 9.27
CA VAL A 194 10.58 -9.87 9.19
C VAL A 194 10.82 -10.47 7.81
N ASN A 195 11.29 -11.71 7.77
CA ASN A 195 11.40 -12.43 6.50
C ASN A 195 10.02 -12.86 6.02
N THR A 196 9.65 -12.39 4.86
CA THR A 196 8.37 -12.67 4.22
C THR A 196 8.57 -13.34 2.86
N ILE A 197 7.51 -13.91 2.30
CA ILE A 197 7.54 -14.49 0.94
C ILE A 197 7.81 -13.41 -0.12
N ASP A 198 7.28 -12.21 0.10
CA ASP A 198 7.51 -11.04 -0.75
C ASP A 198 8.70 -10.24 -0.21
N ALA A 199 9.86 -10.40 -0.81
CA ALA A 199 11.06 -9.66 -0.44
C ALA A 199 11.11 -8.25 -1.04
N THR A 200 10.22 -7.91 -1.97
CA THR A 200 10.17 -6.60 -2.64
C THR A 200 9.55 -5.51 -1.75
N ARG A 201 8.87 -5.91 -0.64
CA ARG A 201 8.33 -5.03 0.39
C ARG A 201 8.86 -5.47 1.75
N LYS A 202 9.46 -4.56 2.51
CA LYS A 202 9.97 -4.89 3.85
C LYS A 202 8.90 -4.67 4.91
N LEU A 203 8.69 -5.69 5.72
CA LEU A 203 7.86 -5.63 6.91
C LEU A 203 8.73 -5.75 8.16
N SER A 204 8.32 -5.07 9.22
CA SER A 204 9.07 -5.03 10.48
C SER A 204 8.19 -5.40 11.67
N GLU A 205 8.83 -5.96 12.68
CA GLU A 205 8.31 -6.02 14.04
C GLU A 205 8.97 -4.91 14.84
N LEU A 206 8.17 -4.17 15.57
CA LEU A 206 8.57 -3.05 16.42
C LEU A 206 8.18 -3.39 17.86
N GLU A 207 9.14 -3.45 18.76
CA GLU A 207 8.92 -3.66 20.18
C GLU A 207 9.19 -2.36 20.93
N PHE A 208 8.25 -1.99 21.80
CA PHE A 208 8.26 -0.76 22.58
C PHE A 208 8.38 -1.13 24.05
N VAL A 209 9.43 -0.61 24.69
CA VAL A 209 9.68 -0.77 26.13
C VAL A 209 9.89 0.62 26.72
N ASP A 210 8.87 1.15 27.39
CA ASP A 210 8.84 2.49 27.97
C ASP A 210 9.23 3.60 26.95
N VAL A 211 8.81 3.44 25.70
CA VAL A 211 9.15 4.38 24.62
C VAL A 211 8.34 5.64 24.78
N THR A 212 9.04 6.77 24.95
CA THR A 212 8.39 8.09 25.00
C THR A 212 7.73 8.42 23.66
N ALA A 213 6.47 8.79 23.70
CA ALA A 213 5.66 9.11 22.55
C ALA A 213 4.84 10.36 22.78
N ARG A 214 4.54 11.11 21.72
CA ARG A 214 3.64 12.25 21.75
C ARG A 214 2.29 11.88 21.16
N ARG A 215 1.20 11.99 21.94
CA ARG A 215 -0.15 11.80 21.42
C ARG A 215 -0.48 12.91 20.40
N LEU A 216 -1.09 12.53 19.28
CA LEU A 216 -1.55 13.45 18.23
C LEU A 216 -3.04 13.79 18.43
N GLY A 217 -3.43 15.03 18.10
CA GLY A 217 -4.81 15.45 17.97
C GLY A 217 -5.63 15.55 19.26
N GLY A 218 -5.00 15.38 20.43
CA GLY A 218 -5.69 15.51 21.72
C GLY A 218 -6.16 14.17 22.32
N ASP A 219 -7.02 14.26 23.38
CA ASP A 219 -7.32 13.12 24.25
C ASP A 219 -8.62 12.38 23.94
N ASN A 220 -9.33 12.76 22.88
CA ASN A 220 -10.55 12.08 22.45
C ASN A 220 -10.24 10.70 21.88
N ASP A 221 -11.26 9.82 21.84
CA ASP A 221 -11.16 8.54 21.13
C ASP A 221 -11.02 8.77 19.62
N GLN A 222 -10.05 8.10 19.03
CA GLN A 222 -9.69 8.24 17.61
C GLN A 222 -9.99 6.97 16.80
N ALA A 223 -10.87 6.09 17.28
CA ALA A 223 -11.21 4.84 16.60
C ALA A 223 -11.81 5.07 15.21
N ALA A 224 -12.69 6.06 15.05
CA ALA A 224 -13.26 6.40 13.75
C ALA A 224 -12.19 6.89 12.76
N MET A 225 -11.22 7.70 13.20
CA MET A 225 -10.11 8.17 12.39
C MET A 225 -9.18 7.01 11.97
N LEU A 226 -9.08 5.97 12.80
CA LEU A 226 -8.36 4.75 12.45
C LEU A 226 -9.06 4.01 11.31
N GLU A 227 -10.38 3.84 11.39
CA GLU A 227 -11.18 3.20 10.32
C GLU A 227 -11.04 3.98 9.01
N ASP A 228 -11.19 5.29 9.01
CA ASP A 228 -11.02 6.15 7.84
C ASP A 228 -9.61 5.98 7.23
N THR A 229 -8.57 5.94 8.07
CA THR A 229 -7.19 5.76 7.62
C THR A 229 -6.96 4.38 7.01
N LEU A 230 -7.56 3.33 7.57
CA LEU A 230 -7.47 1.97 7.03
C LEU A 230 -8.24 1.81 5.70
N ASP A 231 -9.36 2.50 5.53
CA ASP A 231 -10.08 2.51 4.26
C ASP A 231 -9.25 3.17 3.15
N LEU A 232 -8.60 4.30 3.44
CA LEU A 232 -7.67 4.95 2.51
C LEU A 232 -6.47 4.04 2.19
N ALA A 233 -5.96 3.30 3.17
CA ALA A 233 -4.90 2.32 2.97
C ALA A 233 -5.34 1.16 2.06
N ALA A 234 -6.55 0.65 2.23
CA ALA A 234 -7.14 -0.39 1.40
C ALA A 234 -7.30 0.08 -0.06
N ILE A 235 -7.75 1.32 -0.27
CA ILE A 235 -7.86 1.95 -1.60
C ILE A 235 -6.49 2.08 -2.28
N GLY A 236 -5.49 2.58 -1.55
CA GLY A 236 -4.13 2.70 -2.06
C GLY A 236 -3.56 1.34 -2.48
N LEU A 237 -3.76 0.32 -1.64
CA LEU A 237 -3.30 -1.04 -1.93
C LEU A 237 -4.05 -1.65 -3.12
N ALA A 238 -5.36 -1.41 -3.27
CA ALA A 238 -6.13 -1.88 -4.42
C ALA A 238 -5.60 -1.30 -5.73
N ASN A 239 -5.26 0.01 -5.75
CA ASN A 239 -4.65 0.65 -6.92
C ASN A 239 -3.26 0.09 -7.24
N GLU A 240 -2.41 -0.17 -6.24
CA GLU A 240 -1.13 -0.84 -6.46
C GLU A 240 -1.33 -2.26 -7.04
N MET A 241 -2.31 -3.00 -6.52
CA MET A 241 -2.59 -4.38 -6.95
C MET A 241 -3.04 -4.46 -8.41
N VAL A 242 -3.88 -3.54 -8.88
CA VAL A 242 -4.32 -3.54 -10.29
C VAL A 242 -3.18 -3.22 -11.24
N GLY A 243 -2.20 -2.41 -10.81
CA GLY A 243 -0.97 -2.17 -11.55
C GLY A 243 -0.13 -3.44 -11.75
N GLY A 244 0.07 -4.19 -10.66
CA GLY A 244 0.78 -5.47 -10.71
C GLY A 244 0.04 -6.52 -11.53
N ALA A 245 -1.29 -6.58 -11.41
CA ALA A 245 -2.14 -7.48 -12.19
C ALA A 245 -2.05 -7.16 -13.68
N GLN A 246 -2.13 -5.89 -14.07
CA GLN A 246 -1.98 -5.46 -15.47
C GLN A 246 -0.62 -5.84 -16.04
N ARG A 247 0.45 -5.66 -15.27
CA ARG A 247 1.79 -6.07 -15.71
C ARG A 247 1.84 -7.55 -16.05
N LEU A 248 1.26 -8.40 -15.22
CA LEU A 248 1.22 -9.84 -15.48
C LEU A 248 0.39 -10.20 -16.70
N VAL A 249 -0.73 -9.52 -16.95
CA VAL A 249 -1.51 -9.71 -18.19
C VAL A 249 -0.64 -9.39 -19.41
N ASP A 250 0.00 -8.22 -19.42
CA ASP A 250 0.82 -7.77 -20.55
C ASP A 250 1.98 -8.72 -20.83
N GLU A 251 2.74 -9.12 -19.82
CA GLU A 251 3.88 -10.04 -19.98
C GLU A 251 3.44 -11.45 -20.39
N THR A 252 2.32 -11.92 -19.84
CA THR A 252 1.79 -13.23 -20.19
C THR A 252 1.31 -13.29 -21.63
N VAL A 253 0.64 -12.27 -22.11
CA VAL A 253 0.19 -12.16 -23.51
C VAL A 253 1.40 -12.10 -24.44
N LYS A 254 2.42 -11.32 -24.10
CA LYS A 254 3.68 -11.24 -24.84
C LYS A 254 4.37 -12.60 -24.90
N TYR A 255 4.55 -13.26 -23.74
CA TYR A 255 5.15 -14.59 -23.68
C TYR A 255 4.37 -15.60 -24.51
N ALA A 256 3.04 -15.61 -24.44
CA ALA A 256 2.19 -16.50 -25.20
C ALA A 256 2.31 -16.28 -26.72
N ALA A 257 2.56 -15.04 -27.17
CA ALA A 257 2.77 -14.72 -28.57
C ALA A 257 4.15 -15.17 -29.09
N GLU A 258 5.17 -15.20 -28.23
CA GLU A 258 6.56 -15.51 -28.59
C GLU A 258 6.93 -16.98 -28.38
N ARG A 259 6.40 -17.63 -27.35
CA ARG A 259 6.75 -18.99 -26.96
C ARG A 259 6.22 -20.02 -27.97
N ILE A 260 7.11 -20.78 -28.57
CA ILE A 260 6.78 -21.83 -29.54
C ILE A 260 6.70 -23.20 -28.83
N GLN A 261 5.58 -23.91 -29.00
CA GLN A 261 5.40 -25.31 -28.65
C GLN A 261 4.48 -25.97 -29.68
N PHE A 262 4.69 -27.27 -29.96
CA PHE A 262 3.92 -28.01 -30.96
C PHE A 262 3.93 -27.32 -32.34
N GLY A 263 5.07 -26.71 -32.71
CA GLY A 263 5.30 -26.08 -34.01
C GLY A 263 4.66 -24.71 -34.22
N ARG A 264 4.06 -24.08 -33.18
CA ARG A 264 3.45 -22.77 -33.27
C ARG A 264 3.47 -22.03 -31.91
N ALA A 265 3.20 -20.73 -31.94
CA ALA A 265 3.08 -19.93 -30.72
C ALA A 265 1.98 -20.49 -29.79
N ILE A 266 2.24 -20.57 -28.47
CA ILE A 266 1.25 -21.12 -27.53
C ILE A 266 -0.01 -20.27 -27.46
N GLY A 267 0.07 -18.96 -27.67
CA GLY A 267 -1.06 -18.05 -27.79
C GLY A 267 -1.99 -18.33 -28.98
N SER A 268 -1.61 -19.20 -29.93
CA SER A 268 -2.49 -19.64 -31.00
C SER A 268 -3.52 -20.69 -30.55
N PHE A 269 -3.31 -21.34 -29.40
CA PHE A 269 -4.24 -22.32 -28.84
C PHE A 269 -5.40 -21.63 -28.12
N GLN A 270 -6.65 -22.06 -28.38
CA GLN A 270 -7.83 -21.43 -27.78
C GLN A 270 -7.81 -21.45 -26.24
N ALA A 271 -7.33 -22.52 -25.61
CA ALA A 271 -7.23 -22.59 -24.16
C ALA A 271 -6.37 -21.45 -23.56
N ILE A 272 -5.28 -21.08 -24.23
CA ILE A 272 -4.43 -19.95 -23.78
C ILE A 272 -5.10 -18.62 -24.08
N LYS A 273 -5.73 -18.45 -25.26
CA LYS A 273 -6.47 -17.23 -25.61
C LYS A 273 -7.58 -16.93 -24.61
N HIS A 274 -8.36 -17.95 -24.23
CA HIS A 274 -9.46 -17.78 -23.27
C HIS A 274 -8.92 -17.37 -21.89
N LYS A 275 -7.86 -18.02 -21.41
CA LYS A 275 -7.22 -17.60 -20.15
C LYS A 275 -6.74 -16.15 -20.19
N CYS A 276 -6.08 -15.71 -21.26
CA CYS A 276 -5.65 -14.32 -21.40
C CYS A 276 -6.86 -13.35 -21.46
N ALA A 277 -7.96 -13.74 -22.09
CA ALA A 277 -9.19 -12.95 -22.15
C ALA A 277 -9.84 -12.84 -20.76
N ASP A 278 -9.91 -13.95 -20.01
CA ASP A 278 -10.43 -13.96 -18.63
C ASP A 278 -9.57 -13.09 -17.70
N MET A 279 -8.23 -13.18 -17.81
CA MET A 279 -7.30 -12.33 -17.06
C MET A 279 -7.52 -10.84 -17.37
N LEU A 280 -7.74 -10.48 -18.64
CA LEU A 280 -8.04 -9.10 -19.03
C LEU A 280 -9.37 -8.63 -18.43
N LEU A 281 -10.42 -9.46 -18.47
CA LEU A 281 -11.69 -9.13 -17.86
C LEU A 281 -11.54 -8.90 -16.35
N ASP A 282 -10.84 -9.78 -15.65
CA ASP A 282 -10.61 -9.68 -14.21
C ASP A 282 -9.89 -8.36 -13.84
N VAL A 283 -8.83 -7.99 -14.56
CA VAL A 283 -8.08 -6.77 -14.26
C VAL A 283 -8.90 -5.51 -14.57
N GLU A 284 -9.67 -5.48 -15.65
CA GLU A 284 -10.50 -4.31 -16.00
C GLU A 284 -11.65 -4.10 -15.00
N MET A 285 -12.25 -5.18 -14.50
CA MET A 285 -13.24 -5.09 -13.42
C MET A 285 -12.61 -4.57 -12.12
N ALA A 286 -11.44 -5.09 -11.75
CA ALA A 286 -10.73 -4.64 -10.55
C ALA A 286 -10.27 -3.18 -10.65
N LYS A 287 -9.79 -2.73 -11.82
CA LYS A 287 -9.46 -1.32 -12.08
C LYS A 287 -10.68 -0.42 -11.90
N SER A 288 -11.83 -0.83 -12.44
CA SER A 288 -13.06 -0.03 -12.31
C SER A 288 -13.42 0.19 -10.84
N ALA A 289 -13.31 -0.85 -10.00
CA ALA A 289 -13.55 -0.74 -8.57
C ALA A 289 -12.50 0.13 -7.85
N ALA A 290 -11.21 -0.05 -8.17
CA ALA A 290 -10.12 0.71 -7.56
C ALA A 290 -10.18 2.21 -7.90
N TYR A 291 -10.42 2.55 -9.17
CA TYR A 291 -10.54 3.95 -9.62
C TYR A 291 -11.77 4.62 -9.04
N TYR A 292 -12.91 3.89 -8.94
CA TYR A 292 -14.11 4.43 -8.32
C TYR A 292 -13.87 4.75 -6.84
N ALA A 293 -13.24 3.83 -6.11
CA ALA A 293 -12.92 4.06 -4.70
C ALA A 293 -11.94 5.23 -4.51
N ALA A 294 -10.93 5.39 -5.39
CA ALA A 294 -10.01 6.52 -5.35
C ALA A 294 -10.72 7.86 -5.65
N ALA A 295 -11.66 7.87 -6.59
CA ALA A 295 -12.48 9.06 -6.89
C ALA A 295 -13.45 9.39 -5.74
N ALA A 296 -14.02 8.38 -5.07
CA ALA A 296 -14.85 8.56 -3.88
C ALA A 296 -14.04 9.16 -2.73
N ALA A 297 -12.80 8.71 -2.52
CA ALA A 297 -11.88 9.30 -1.54
C ALA A 297 -11.57 10.77 -1.86
N ALA A 298 -11.39 11.10 -3.13
CA ALA A 298 -11.15 12.46 -3.59
C ALA A 298 -12.33 13.42 -3.34
N SER A 299 -13.56 12.89 -3.40
CA SER A 299 -14.78 13.68 -3.21
C SER A 299 -15.39 13.59 -1.79
N HIS A 300 -14.75 12.89 -0.88
CA HIS A 300 -15.28 12.58 0.46
C HIS A 300 -16.69 11.97 0.40
N ASP A 301 -16.88 11.02 -0.52
CA ASP A 301 -18.16 10.34 -0.73
C ASP A 301 -18.55 9.54 0.52
N PRO A 302 -19.79 9.65 1.03
CA PRO A 302 -20.25 8.88 2.19
C PRO A 302 -20.23 7.37 1.99
N GLU A 303 -20.24 6.87 0.73
CA GLU A 303 -20.12 5.44 0.42
C GLU A 303 -18.65 4.95 0.44
N LEU A 304 -17.68 5.83 0.74
CA LEU A 304 -16.25 5.51 0.75
C LEU A 304 -15.90 4.21 1.50
N PRO A 305 -16.42 3.94 2.72
CA PRO A 305 -16.08 2.71 3.45
C PRO A 305 -16.50 1.42 2.71
N ALA A 306 -17.67 1.43 2.09
CA ALA A 306 -18.16 0.31 1.28
C ALA A 306 -17.33 0.14 0.00
N LEU A 307 -17.01 1.24 -0.67
CA LEU A 307 -16.21 1.26 -1.90
C LEU A 307 -14.75 0.85 -1.64
N ALA A 308 -14.15 1.20 -0.52
CA ALA A 308 -12.83 0.72 -0.09
C ALA A 308 -12.82 -0.80 0.04
N SER A 309 -13.84 -1.37 0.68
CA SER A 309 -14.00 -2.81 0.83
C SER A 309 -14.21 -3.51 -0.52
N LEU A 310 -15.04 -2.95 -1.40
CA LEU A 310 -15.27 -3.47 -2.76
C LEU A 310 -13.97 -3.50 -3.57
N ALA A 311 -13.23 -2.38 -3.59
CA ALA A 311 -12.00 -2.24 -4.34
C ALA A 311 -10.94 -3.23 -3.86
N LYS A 312 -10.74 -3.34 -2.53
CA LYS A 312 -9.73 -4.24 -1.97
C LYS A 312 -10.06 -5.72 -2.22
N ALA A 313 -11.33 -6.14 -2.04
CA ALA A 313 -11.75 -7.51 -2.34
C ALA A 313 -11.56 -7.85 -3.83
N SER A 314 -12.05 -6.99 -4.73
CA SER A 314 -11.96 -7.18 -6.18
C SER A 314 -10.51 -7.24 -6.67
N ALA A 315 -9.66 -6.29 -6.24
CA ALA A 315 -8.26 -6.24 -6.63
C ALA A 315 -7.48 -7.46 -6.11
N SER A 316 -7.77 -7.91 -4.88
CA SER A 316 -7.14 -9.10 -4.28
C SER A 316 -7.44 -10.37 -5.06
N GLU A 317 -8.69 -10.63 -5.37
CA GLU A 317 -9.11 -11.83 -6.11
C GLU A 317 -8.58 -11.82 -7.55
N ALA A 318 -8.68 -10.67 -8.24
CA ALA A 318 -8.18 -10.52 -9.60
C ALA A 318 -6.66 -10.74 -9.66
N TYR A 319 -5.88 -10.06 -8.80
CA TYR A 319 -4.43 -10.14 -8.83
C TYR A 319 -3.93 -11.54 -8.53
N MET A 320 -4.47 -12.22 -7.53
CA MET A 320 -4.10 -13.60 -7.21
C MET A 320 -4.43 -14.57 -8.33
N ARG A 321 -5.62 -14.45 -8.94
CA ARG A 321 -6.01 -15.30 -10.07
C ARG A 321 -5.09 -15.08 -11.27
N ILE A 322 -4.86 -13.83 -11.64
CA ILE A 322 -3.99 -13.43 -12.75
C ILE A 322 -2.55 -13.94 -12.50
N ALA A 323 -2.05 -13.78 -11.28
CA ALA A 323 -0.71 -14.23 -10.93
C ALA A 323 -0.55 -15.76 -11.02
N ALA A 324 -1.55 -16.51 -10.58
CA ALA A 324 -1.56 -17.96 -10.70
C ALA A 324 -1.65 -18.43 -12.15
N GLU A 325 -2.54 -17.82 -12.96
CA GLU A 325 -2.67 -18.15 -14.38
C GLU A 325 -1.43 -17.75 -15.20
N SER A 326 -0.81 -16.63 -14.86
CA SER A 326 0.45 -16.19 -15.47
C SER A 326 1.55 -17.25 -15.27
N ILE A 327 1.77 -17.71 -14.04
CA ILE A 327 2.71 -18.82 -13.77
C ILE A 327 2.33 -20.08 -14.54
N GLN A 328 1.04 -20.43 -14.58
CA GLN A 328 0.57 -21.61 -15.29
C GLN A 328 0.86 -21.54 -16.80
N ILE A 329 0.69 -20.37 -17.42
CA ILE A 329 0.95 -20.16 -18.86
C ILE A 329 2.45 -20.17 -19.16
N HIS A 330 3.30 -19.60 -18.27
CA HIS A 330 4.75 -19.67 -18.40
C HIS A 330 5.27 -21.11 -18.17
N GLY A 331 4.52 -21.94 -17.45
CA GLY A 331 4.91 -23.31 -17.12
C GLY A 331 6.08 -23.35 -16.14
N GLY A 332 6.95 -24.37 -16.27
CA GLY A 332 8.04 -24.58 -15.31
C GLY A 332 8.97 -23.38 -15.11
N ILE A 333 9.21 -22.58 -16.14
CA ILE A 333 10.08 -21.39 -16.04
C ILE A 333 9.51 -20.34 -15.10
N GLY A 334 8.19 -20.14 -15.08
CA GLY A 334 7.53 -19.13 -14.21
C GLY A 334 7.74 -19.34 -12.71
N PHE A 335 8.19 -20.53 -12.30
CA PHE A 335 8.56 -20.84 -10.90
C PHE A 335 10.06 -20.71 -10.61
N THR A 336 10.87 -20.49 -11.63
CA THR A 336 12.33 -20.42 -11.48
C THR A 336 12.79 -18.99 -11.30
N TRP A 337 14.03 -18.82 -10.81
CA TRP A 337 14.65 -17.51 -10.72
C TRP A 337 15.12 -16.94 -12.07
N ASP A 338 14.99 -17.70 -13.16
CA ASP A 338 15.28 -17.25 -14.52
C ASP A 338 14.14 -16.42 -15.12
N ASP A 339 12.96 -16.43 -14.48
CA ASP A 339 11.78 -15.64 -14.84
C ASP A 339 11.39 -14.68 -13.72
N ASP A 340 10.71 -13.58 -14.04
CA ASP A 340 10.32 -12.57 -13.06
C ASP A 340 8.86 -12.71 -12.58
N THR A 341 8.04 -13.52 -13.25
CA THR A 341 6.61 -13.71 -12.98
C THR A 341 6.32 -14.02 -11.50
N HIS A 342 7.17 -14.85 -10.87
CA HIS A 342 7.01 -15.22 -9.47
C HIS A 342 7.18 -14.05 -8.48
N LEU A 343 7.82 -12.94 -8.88
CA LEU A 343 7.95 -11.76 -8.02
C LEU A 343 6.58 -11.10 -7.81
N TRP A 344 5.82 -10.92 -8.89
CA TRP A 344 4.43 -10.42 -8.80
C TRP A 344 3.49 -11.39 -8.11
N PHE A 345 3.67 -12.71 -8.30
CA PHE A 345 2.88 -13.71 -7.55
C PHE A 345 3.08 -13.58 -6.03
N LYS A 346 4.32 -13.40 -5.58
CA LYS A 346 4.63 -13.21 -4.16
C LYS A 346 4.07 -11.89 -3.63
N ARG A 347 4.14 -10.81 -4.42
CA ARG A 347 3.54 -9.51 -4.10
C ARG A 347 2.01 -9.63 -4.07
N ALA A 348 1.38 -10.34 -4.99
CA ALA A 348 -0.06 -10.59 -4.99
C ALA A 348 -0.50 -11.27 -3.70
N LYS A 349 0.21 -12.33 -3.29
CA LYS A 349 -0.09 -13.05 -2.04
C LYS A 349 0.12 -12.22 -0.79
N SER A 350 1.16 -11.41 -0.75
CA SER A 350 1.43 -10.46 0.35
C SER A 350 0.31 -9.41 0.44
N SER A 351 -0.06 -8.81 -0.70
CA SER A 351 -1.08 -7.77 -0.76
C SER A 351 -2.49 -8.30 -0.52
N GLU A 352 -2.79 -9.55 -0.90
CA GLU A 352 -4.08 -10.19 -0.64
C GLU A 352 -4.45 -10.18 0.84
N VAL A 353 -3.48 -10.51 1.70
CA VAL A 353 -3.71 -10.64 3.15
C VAL A 353 -3.50 -9.34 3.93
N PHE A 354 -2.85 -8.34 3.34
CA PHE A 354 -2.53 -7.09 4.02
C PHE A 354 -3.74 -6.14 4.05
N PHE A 355 -4.02 -5.51 5.18
CA PHE A 355 -5.21 -4.68 5.46
C PHE A 355 -6.56 -5.41 5.28
N GLY A 356 -6.60 -6.70 5.45
CA GLY A 356 -7.80 -7.53 5.29
C GLY A 356 -7.79 -8.36 4.01
N ASP A 357 -8.17 -9.63 4.15
CA ASP A 357 -8.32 -10.53 3.01
C ASP A 357 -9.67 -10.33 2.28
N PRO A 358 -9.89 -10.97 1.12
CA PRO A 358 -11.14 -10.81 0.38
C PRO A 358 -12.40 -11.18 1.19
N SER A 359 -12.32 -12.18 2.07
CA SER A 359 -13.46 -12.61 2.88
C SER A 359 -13.83 -11.53 3.90
N TYR A 360 -12.84 -10.99 4.59
CA TYR A 360 -13.02 -9.85 5.50
C TYR A 360 -13.68 -8.66 4.79
N HIS A 361 -13.14 -8.24 3.64
CA HIS A 361 -13.68 -7.09 2.93
C HIS A 361 -15.09 -7.33 2.35
N LYS A 362 -15.43 -8.56 1.96
CA LYS A 362 -16.80 -8.89 1.52
C LYS A 362 -17.81 -8.80 2.67
N GLU A 363 -17.43 -9.22 3.88
CA GLU A 363 -18.27 -9.05 5.07
C GLU A 363 -18.41 -7.56 5.43
N GLN A 364 -17.30 -6.81 5.41
CA GLN A 364 -17.33 -5.36 5.63
C GLN A 364 -18.22 -4.65 4.59
N LEU A 365 -18.13 -5.02 3.32
CA LEU A 365 -18.95 -4.44 2.26
C LEU A 365 -20.44 -4.62 2.55
N ILE A 366 -20.87 -5.84 2.93
CA ILE A 366 -22.28 -6.12 3.23
C ILE A 366 -22.75 -5.29 4.44
N THR A 367 -21.94 -5.22 5.50
CA THR A 367 -22.25 -4.46 6.71
C THR A 367 -22.37 -2.97 6.43
N ARG A 368 -21.40 -2.41 5.69
CA ARG A 368 -21.28 -0.98 5.39
C ARG A 368 -22.30 -0.50 4.35
N TRP A 369 -22.81 -1.39 3.48
CA TRP A 369 -23.81 -1.04 2.46
C TRP A 369 -25.25 -1.04 3.01
N GLN A 370 -25.48 -1.60 4.18
CA GLN A 370 -26.81 -1.66 4.80
C GLN A 370 -27.14 -0.43 5.65
N HIS A 371 -26.21 0.49 5.77
CA HIS A 371 -26.34 1.73 6.53
C HIS A 371 -26.11 2.95 5.64
#